data_3509b74e91f04199004d7af4c1f24bfb
#
_entry.id   3509b74e91f04199004d7af4c1f24bfb
#
_cell.length_a   1.000
_cell.length_b   1.000
_cell.length_c   1.000
_cell.angle_alpha   90.00
_cell.angle_beta   90.00
_cell.angle_gamma   90.00
#
_symmetry.space_group_name_H-M   'P 1'
#
loop_
_entity.id
_entity.type
_entity.pdbx_description
1 polymer ?
#
loop_
_entity_poly.entity_id
_entity_poly.type
_entity_poly.pdbx_seq_one_letter_code
_entity_poly.pdbx_strand_id
1 'polypeptide(L)'
;MYDFIADEDIPKPIVEKLSESFEVFYIEEEMKGSTDEEVMEKSRKFDTPILTFDNDFFQYSSHPGIMHITQRTSYTLIVKAVEDIRKEIDKEEIKNSVIRVNPSLYRDKLP
;
A
#
# COMPACT_ATOMS: atom_id res chain seq x y z
N MET A 1 12.33 8.72 -4.98
CA MET A 1 11.72 8.29 -3.71
C MET A 1 10.41 7.58 -3.99
N TYR A 2 10.15 6.48 -3.28
CA TYR A 2 8.94 5.70 -3.50
C TYR A 2 7.75 6.23 -2.70
N ASP A 3 6.56 6.09 -3.26
CA ASP A 3 5.31 6.45 -2.60
C ASP A 3 4.71 5.26 -1.85
N PHE A 4 4.94 4.05 -2.37
CA PHE A 4 4.47 2.80 -1.77
C PHE A 4 5.49 1.70 -1.91
N ILE A 5 5.46 0.77 -0.95
CA ILE A 5 6.00 -0.57 -1.13
C ILE A 5 4.79 -1.49 -1.27
N ALA A 6 4.58 -2.06 -2.45
CA ALA A 6 3.48 -2.99 -2.69
C ALA A 6 3.92 -4.40 -2.34
N ASP A 7 3.22 -5.01 -1.37
CA ASP A 7 3.49 -6.37 -0.92
C ASP A 7 3.23 -7.37 -2.05
N GLU A 8 3.78 -8.58 -1.92
CA GLU A 8 3.63 -9.63 -2.94
C GLU A 8 2.18 -9.98 -3.23
N ASP A 9 1.28 -9.80 -2.25
CA ASP A 9 -0.14 -10.11 -2.41
C ASP A 9 -0.90 -9.09 -3.26
N ILE A 10 -0.28 -7.97 -3.62
CA ILE A 10 -0.92 -6.97 -4.47
C ILE A 10 -0.82 -7.43 -5.94
N PRO A 11 -1.94 -7.61 -6.63
CA PRO A 11 -1.91 -8.01 -8.04
C PRO A 11 -1.19 -6.99 -8.92
N LYS A 12 -0.45 -7.49 -9.89
CA LYS A 12 0.32 -6.65 -10.80
C LYS A 12 -0.50 -5.57 -11.51
N PRO A 13 -1.74 -5.83 -11.98
CA PRO A 13 -2.54 -4.78 -12.61
C PRO A 13 -2.80 -3.57 -11.71
N ILE A 14 -2.91 -3.78 -10.39
CA ILE A 14 -3.08 -2.68 -9.45
C ILE A 14 -1.78 -1.87 -9.37
N VAL A 15 -0.65 -2.55 -9.29
CA VAL A 15 0.67 -1.90 -9.24
C VAL A 15 0.90 -1.09 -10.51
N GLU A 16 0.61 -1.66 -11.66
CA GLU A 16 0.77 -0.98 -12.95
C GLU A 16 -0.07 0.30 -13.02
N LYS A 17 -1.31 0.23 -12.55
CA LYS A 17 -2.20 1.39 -12.56
C LYS A 17 -1.73 2.47 -11.59
N LEU A 18 -1.33 2.08 -10.38
CA LEU A 18 -0.78 3.02 -9.40
C LEU A 18 0.51 3.66 -9.90
N SER A 19 1.29 2.93 -10.67
CA SER A 19 2.57 3.42 -11.19
C SER A 19 2.42 4.52 -12.23
N GLU A 20 1.22 4.75 -12.75
CA GLU A 20 0.95 5.88 -13.64
C GLU A 20 1.01 7.22 -12.90
N SER A 21 0.77 7.21 -11.57
CA SER A 21 0.71 8.44 -10.76
C SER A 21 1.69 8.44 -9.58
N PHE A 22 2.23 7.29 -9.21
CA PHE A 22 3.09 7.12 -8.04
C PHE A 22 4.30 6.27 -8.37
N GLU A 23 5.33 6.39 -7.55
CA GLU A 23 6.48 5.50 -7.61
C GLU A 23 6.26 4.33 -6.66
N VAL A 24 6.19 3.12 -7.21
CA VAL A 24 5.87 1.90 -6.45
C VAL A 24 7.05 0.93 -6.48
N PHE A 25 7.49 0.51 -5.28
CA PHE A 25 8.45 -0.56 -5.15
C PHE A 25 7.67 -1.86 -4.97
N TYR A 26 7.68 -2.73 -5.97
CA TYR A 26 6.86 -3.94 -5.97
C TYR A 26 7.69 -5.14 -5.49
N ILE A 27 7.34 -5.68 -4.33
CA ILE A 27 8.08 -6.80 -3.71
C ILE A 27 8.14 -8.02 -4.63
N GLU A 28 7.04 -8.35 -5.31
CA GLU A 28 6.99 -9.50 -6.22
C GLU A 28 8.07 -9.43 -7.29
N GLU A 29 8.42 -8.25 -7.78
CA GLU A 29 9.42 -8.06 -8.82
C GLU A 29 10.82 -7.83 -8.26
N GLU A 30 10.93 -7.08 -7.17
CA GLU A 30 12.23 -6.63 -6.65
C GLU A 30 12.83 -7.55 -5.60
N MET A 31 11.98 -8.21 -4.79
CA MET A 31 12.41 -8.99 -3.65
C MET A 31 11.51 -10.22 -3.43
N LYS A 32 11.15 -10.90 -4.51
CA LYS A 32 10.25 -12.06 -4.43
C LYS A 32 10.69 -13.05 -3.37
N GLY A 33 9.72 -13.51 -2.56
CA GLY A 33 9.98 -14.47 -1.50
C GLY A 33 10.48 -13.86 -0.20
N SER A 34 10.45 -12.53 -0.08
CA SER A 34 10.86 -11.86 1.15
C SER A 34 9.94 -12.18 2.32
N THR A 35 10.51 -12.24 3.52
CA THR A 35 9.73 -12.35 4.75
C THR A 35 9.09 -11.01 5.08
N ASP A 36 8.08 -11.01 5.96
CA ASP A 36 7.45 -9.78 6.43
C ASP A 36 8.47 -8.85 7.09
N GLU A 37 9.41 -9.43 7.83
CA GLU A 37 10.46 -8.65 8.48
C GLU A 37 11.35 -7.95 7.45
N GLU A 38 11.71 -8.65 6.37
CA GLU A 38 12.51 -8.06 5.31
C GLU A 38 11.77 -6.93 4.59
N VAL A 39 10.46 -7.11 4.37
CA VAL A 39 9.63 -6.08 3.76
C VAL A 39 9.54 -4.85 4.67
N MET A 40 9.34 -5.07 5.98
CA MET A 40 9.29 -3.99 6.96
C MET A 40 10.62 -3.24 7.04
N GLU A 41 11.74 -3.95 6.99
CA GLU A 41 13.06 -3.31 6.99
C GLU A 41 13.24 -2.42 5.75
N LYS A 42 12.78 -2.90 4.60
CA LYS A 42 12.84 -2.12 3.37
C LYS A 42 11.98 -0.87 3.47
N SER A 43 10.80 -1.00 4.07
CA SER A 43 9.90 0.13 4.33
C SER A 43 10.59 1.20 5.18
N ARG A 44 11.25 0.78 6.24
CA ARG A 44 11.97 1.70 7.13
C ARG A 44 13.16 2.36 6.43
N LYS A 45 13.90 1.59 5.65
CA LYS A 45 15.06 2.10 4.91
C LYS A 45 14.65 3.17 3.90
N PHE A 46 13.55 2.95 3.21
CA PHE A 46 13.04 3.89 2.21
C PHE A 46 12.12 4.96 2.82
N ASP A 47 11.77 4.82 4.10
CA ASP A 47 10.79 5.68 4.76
C ASP A 47 9.50 5.76 3.94
N THR A 48 8.97 4.59 3.56
CA THR A 48 7.88 4.45 2.60
C THR A 48 6.82 3.49 3.14
N PRO A 49 5.52 3.83 3.11
CA PRO A 49 4.48 2.96 3.65
C PRO A 49 4.30 1.69 2.81
N ILE A 50 3.82 0.65 3.48
CA ILE A 50 3.53 -0.65 2.87
C ILE A 50 2.06 -0.69 2.46
N LEU A 51 1.78 -1.11 1.23
CA LEU A 51 0.44 -1.38 0.72
C LEU A 51 0.24 -2.88 0.69
N THR A 52 -0.77 -3.39 1.39
CA THR A 52 -0.96 -4.84 1.54
C THR A 52 -2.43 -5.20 1.78
N PHE A 53 -2.78 -6.46 1.47
CA PHE A 53 -4.06 -7.05 1.90
C PHE A 53 -3.94 -7.74 3.24
N ASP A 54 -2.72 -8.06 3.70
CA ASP A 54 -2.48 -8.82 4.92
C ASP A 54 -2.47 -7.94 6.16
N ASN A 55 -2.82 -8.54 7.29
CA ASN A 55 -2.71 -7.88 8.59
C ASN A 55 -1.44 -8.27 9.35
N ASP A 56 -0.55 -9.02 8.73
CA ASP A 56 0.67 -9.51 9.38
C ASP A 56 1.61 -8.39 9.82
N PHE A 57 1.56 -7.24 9.14
CA PHE A 57 2.42 -6.10 9.48
C PHE A 57 1.94 -5.32 10.70
N PHE A 58 0.74 -5.61 11.21
CA PHE A 58 0.18 -4.89 12.36
C PHE A 58 0.96 -5.13 13.66
N GLN A 59 1.75 -6.19 13.70
CA GLN A 59 2.58 -6.51 14.86
C GLN A 59 3.75 -5.54 15.09
N TYR A 60 4.12 -4.78 14.07
CA TYR A 60 5.24 -3.86 14.16
C TYR A 60 4.77 -2.52 14.73
N SER A 61 5.52 -1.99 15.69
CA SER A 61 5.12 -0.77 16.40
C SER A 61 5.70 0.51 15.81
N SER A 62 6.83 0.41 15.12
CA SER A 62 7.47 1.59 14.54
C SER A 62 7.71 1.36 13.05
N HIS A 63 7.01 2.12 12.22
CA HIS A 63 7.06 1.95 10.76
C HIS A 63 6.58 3.22 10.04
N PRO A 64 6.93 3.39 8.76
CA PRO A 64 6.49 4.56 7.98
C PRO A 64 4.99 4.61 7.71
N GLY A 65 4.28 3.51 7.94
CA GLY A 65 2.85 3.42 7.73
C GLY A 65 2.46 2.14 7.03
N ILE A 66 1.22 1.71 7.25
CA ILE A 66 0.66 0.53 6.60
C ILE A 66 -0.67 0.95 6.00
N MET A 67 -0.84 0.76 4.70
CA MET A 67 -2.11 0.95 4.02
C MET A 67 -2.70 -0.44 3.78
N HIS A 68 -3.68 -0.79 4.59
CA HIS A 68 -4.31 -2.10 4.57
C HIS A 68 -5.58 -2.08 3.74
N ILE A 69 -5.57 -2.79 2.62
CA ILE A 69 -6.75 -2.91 1.76
C ILE A 69 -7.66 -3.97 2.36
N THR A 70 -8.86 -3.57 2.76
CA THR A 70 -9.76 -4.43 3.54
C THR A 70 -10.59 -5.40 2.71
N GLN A 71 -10.67 -5.19 1.40
CA GLN A 71 -11.50 -6.02 0.51
C GLN A 71 -10.81 -6.29 -0.81
N ARG A 72 -10.87 -7.54 -1.25
CA ARG A 72 -10.41 -7.95 -2.57
C ARG A 72 -11.58 -7.81 -3.55
N THR A 73 -11.74 -6.62 -4.08
CA THR A 73 -12.81 -6.28 -4.99
C THR A 73 -12.24 -5.82 -6.34
N SER A 74 -13.02 -5.09 -7.11
CA SER A 74 -12.59 -4.53 -8.39
C SER A 74 -11.28 -3.77 -8.28
N TYR A 75 -10.35 -4.01 -9.19
CA TYR A 75 -9.07 -3.31 -9.22
C TYR A 75 -9.26 -1.80 -9.38
N THR A 76 -10.26 -1.40 -10.15
CA THR A 76 -10.58 0.01 -10.34
C THR A 76 -10.94 0.69 -9.01
N LEU A 77 -11.76 0.03 -8.19
CA LEU A 77 -12.14 0.55 -6.88
C LEU A 77 -10.96 0.61 -5.93
N ILE A 78 -10.12 -0.43 -5.94
CA ILE A 78 -8.93 -0.47 -5.09
C ILE A 78 -7.98 0.66 -5.46
N VAL A 79 -7.69 0.83 -6.73
CA VAL A 79 -6.80 1.88 -7.21
C VAL A 79 -7.34 3.26 -6.83
N LYS A 80 -8.64 3.50 -7.05
CA LYS A 80 -9.27 4.77 -6.71
C LYS A 80 -9.15 5.08 -5.22
N ALA A 81 -9.44 4.10 -4.38
CA ALA A 81 -9.37 4.26 -2.93
C ALA A 81 -7.94 4.57 -2.47
N VAL A 82 -6.96 3.82 -2.99
CA VAL A 82 -5.55 4.02 -2.64
C VAL A 82 -5.07 5.40 -3.08
N GLU A 83 -5.39 5.80 -4.31
CA GLU A 83 -5.00 7.11 -4.83
C GLU A 83 -5.57 8.25 -4.00
N ASP A 84 -6.87 8.20 -3.69
CA ASP A 84 -7.52 9.26 -2.94
C ASP A 84 -6.95 9.39 -1.53
N ILE A 85 -6.79 8.28 -0.83
CA ILE A 85 -6.24 8.29 0.52
C ILE A 85 -4.80 8.80 0.52
N ARG A 86 -3.98 8.34 -0.41
CA ARG A 86 -2.57 8.73 -0.44
C ARG A 86 -2.40 10.21 -0.74
N LYS A 87 -3.30 10.79 -1.54
CA LYS A 87 -3.28 12.22 -1.86
C LYS A 87 -3.73 13.09 -0.68
N GLU A 88 -4.62 12.57 0.15
CA GLU A 88 -5.19 13.32 1.28
C GLU A 88 -4.33 13.24 2.55
N ILE A 89 -3.56 12.16 2.72
CA ILE A 89 -2.78 11.94 3.93
C ILE A 89 -1.31 12.22 3.63
N ASP A 90 -0.70 13.12 4.42
CA ASP A 90 0.71 13.37 4.25
C ASP A 90 1.55 12.31 4.97
N LYS A 91 2.85 12.31 4.68
CA LYS A 91 3.78 11.30 5.14
C LYS A 91 3.89 11.21 6.67
N GLU A 92 3.79 12.34 7.34
CA GLU A 92 3.87 12.37 8.80
C GLU A 92 2.62 11.82 9.45
N GLU A 93 1.45 12.04 8.85
CA GLU A 93 0.18 11.53 9.36
C GLU A 93 0.10 10.01 9.30
N ILE A 94 0.66 9.39 8.25
CA ILE A 94 0.59 7.94 8.07
C ILE A 94 1.61 7.19 8.94
N LYS A 95 2.64 7.88 9.40
CA LYS A 95 3.72 7.27 10.18
C LYS A 95 3.19 6.59 11.44
N ASN A 96 3.62 5.36 11.67
CA ASN A 96 3.20 4.52 12.79
C ASN A 96 1.70 4.23 12.85
N SER A 97 1.01 4.43 11.72
CA SER A 97 -0.44 4.22 11.63
C SER A 97 -0.78 3.09 10.67
N VAL A 98 -1.93 2.47 10.90
CA VAL A 98 -2.54 1.55 9.96
C VAL A 98 -3.74 2.27 9.36
N ILE A 99 -3.66 2.57 8.07
CA ILE A 99 -4.75 3.22 7.35
C ILE A 99 -5.56 2.13 6.66
N ARG A 100 -6.84 2.04 6.98
CA ARG A 100 -7.73 1.07 6.37
C ARG A 100 -8.24 1.63 5.04
N VAL A 101 -7.92 0.91 3.96
CA VAL A 101 -8.39 1.26 2.62
C VAL A 101 -9.60 0.39 2.32
N ASN A 102 -10.80 0.98 2.39
CA ASN A 102 -12.04 0.26 2.12
C ASN A 102 -12.56 0.64 0.73
N PRO A 103 -12.31 -0.19 -0.30
CA PRO A 103 -12.68 0.15 -1.68
C PRO A 103 -14.17 0.36 -1.88
N SER A 104 -15.03 -0.32 -1.12
CA SER A 104 -16.47 -0.20 -1.32
C SER A 104 -17.01 1.21 -1.05
N LEU A 105 -16.31 2.00 -0.22
CA LEU A 105 -16.70 3.38 0.06
C LEU A 105 -16.49 4.30 -1.15
N TYR A 106 -15.79 3.84 -2.17
CA TYR A 106 -15.46 4.63 -3.35
C TYR A 106 -16.31 4.29 -4.56
N ARG A 107 -17.26 3.37 -4.40
CA ARG A 107 -18.10 2.90 -5.51
C ARG A 107 -18.86 4.03 -6.19
N ASP A 108 -19.38 4.97 -5.41
CA ASP A 108 -20.16 6.11 -5.93
C ASP A 108 -19.28 7.20 -6.53
N LYS A 109 -17.97 7.09 -6.40
CA LYS A 109 -17.03 8.09 -6.92
C LYS A 109 -16.49 7.73 -8.31
N LEU A 110 -16.88 6.59 -8.83
CA LEU A 110 -16.47 6.17 -10.18
C LEU A 110 -17.35 6.85 -11.22
N PRO A 111 -16.78 7.23 -12.37
CA PRO A 111 -17.56 7.80 -13.46
C PRO A 111 -18.57 6.83 -14.05
#